data_3fe6541d993b21086be253a2f5360e48
#
_entry.id   3fe6541d993b21086be253a2f5360e48
#
_cell.length_a   1.000
_cell.length_b   1.000
_cell.length_c   1.000
_cell.angle_alpha   90.00
_cell.angle_beta   90.00
_cell.angle_gamma   90.00
#
_symmetry.space_group_name_H-M   'P 1'
#
loop_
_entity.id
_entity.type
_entity.pdbx_description
1 polymer ?
#
loop_
_entity_poly.entity_id
_entity_poly.type
_entity_poly.pdbx_seq_one_letter_code
_entity_poly.pdbx_strand_id
1 'polypeptide(L)'
;LYTVDFFFITDLIKKYNKVTGGYIMDSREVALHIERLIKFALKKGLIEELDVIPSRNALMDLFKIEKPYEGEVPEEELNSPSDILNKLLDYAAQIGIICDNTITSRDLMDARIMGLLMPRQSEVVKKFNTIASEKGIEKATEYFYKLSQASNYIRMDRTSQNLYWRTPTEYGSLEITINLSKPEKDPKEIEAAKKIPQSGYPKCLLCIENVGFAGNLNHPARQNLRIIPVKVAGEQWYFQYSPYVYYNEHCILLHESHIPMKISEKTFVRLFDFIEQFPHYFMGSNGDLPIVGGSILSHEHFQGGRHVFPMEEAPIEEYSIYPQYRNIKAGIVKWPMSAIRLSSKDRDKLTELSSHILNTWKDYSDESCNILAYTKKNGELIPHNTITPIARINKDGEFEIDLVLRNNRTTDEYPYGIFHPHEELHHIKKENIGLIEVMGLAVLPGRLKFELEEIIKFLIGEEKFNPDLYSEGSPLYKHIPWIEELLLKYGTNCTQEEAENYIKQEVGNKFLKVLLDAGVFKRDEKGKKGFERFMKTVGFEKIDMKGDLK
;
A
#
# COMPACT_ATOMS: atom_id res chain seq x y z
N LEU A 1 25.45 -8.91 -39.80
CA LEU A 1 24.35 -8.74 -40.77
C LEU A 1 23.72 -10.10 -41.02
N TYR A 2 22.80 -10.56 -40.16
CA TYR A 2 21.86 -11.63 -40.47
C TYR A 2 20.45 -11.04 -40.28
N THR A 3 19.82 -10.64 -41.37
CA THR A 3 18.36 -10.47 -41.46
C THR A 3 17.79 -11.89 -41.44
N VAL A 4 17.39 -12.34 -40.25
CA VAL A 4 16.57 -13.55 -40.14
C VAL A 4 15.19 -13.17 -40.67
N ASP A 5 14.77 -13.85 -41.74
CA ASP A 5 13.51 -13.61 -42.44
C ASP A 5 12.34 -13.81 -41.50
N PHE A 6 11.66 -12.74 -41.14
CA PHE A 6 10.51 -12.71 -40.23
C PHE A 6 9.36 -13.61 -40.73
N PHE A 7 9.27 -13.81 -42.03
CA PHE A 7 8.34 -14.75 -42.69
C PHE A 7 8.62 -16.22 -42.33
N PHE A 8 9.90 -16.59 -42.14
CA PHE A 8 10.25 -17.98 -41.81
C PHE A 8 9.88 -18.33 -40.36
N ILE A 9 9.97 -17.37 -39.44
CA ILE A 9 9.62 -17.56 -38.04
C ILE A 9 8.08 -17.66 -37.88
N THR A 10 7.31 -16.85 -38.59
CA THR A 10 5.84 -16.90 -38.58
C THR A 10 5.29 -18.22 -39.13
N ASP A 11 5.91 -18.79 -40.14
CA ASP A 11 5.51 -20.11 -40.72
C ASP A 11 5.91 -21.30 -39.80
N LEU A 12 7.05 -21.20 -39.10
CA LEU A 12 7.45 -22.20 -38.11
C LEU A 12 6.52 -22.17 -36.88
N ILE A 13 6.14 -20.99 -36.42
CA ILE A 13 5.19 -20.80 -35.30
C ILE A 13 3.79 -21.32 -35.70
N LYS A 14 3.31 -21.03 -36.90
CA LYS A 14 2.07 -21.57 -37.45
C LYS A 14 2.08 -23.10 -37.50
N LYS A 15 3.21 -23.70 -37.88
CA LYS A 15 3.38 -25.16 -37.91
C LYS A 15 3.41 -25.78 -36.50
N TYR A 16 4.09 -25.14 -35.56
CA TYR A 16 4.20 -25.62 -34.17
C TYR A 16 2.84 -25.54 -33.41
N ASN A 17 2.10 -24.44 -33.58
CA ASN A 17 0.80 -24.24 -32.93
C ASN A 17 -0.34 -25.05 -33.56
N LYS A 18 -0.21 -25.46 -34.81
CA LYS A 18 -1.16 -26.40 -35.46
C LYS A 18 -1.10 -27.81 -34.84
N VAL A 19 -0.01 -28.11 -34.13
CA VAL A 19 0.19 -29.37 -33.41
C VAL A 19 -0.34 -29.30 -31.97
N THR A 20 -0.46 -28.09 -31.36
CA THR A 20 -0.85 -27.89 -29.95
C THR A 20 -2.30 -27.43 -29.75
N GLY A 21 -3.07 -27.16 -30.82
CA GLY A 21 -4.49 -26.81 -30.74
C GLY A 21 -4.79 -25.43 -30.12
N GLY A 22 -3.80 -24.53 -29.96
CA GLY A 22 -3.98 -23.18 -29.42
C GLY A 22 -4.64 -22.24 -30.44
N TYR A 23 -5.55 -21.35 -29.97
CA TYR A 23 -6.12 -20.29 -30.79
C TYR A 23 -5.04 -19.29 -31.19
N ILE A 24 -4.88 -19.05 -32.51
CA ILE A 24 -3.93 -18.09 -33.06
C ILE A 24 -4.72 -16.85 -33.49
N MET A 25 -4.46 -15.73 -32.83
CA MET A 25 -5.04 -14.44 -33.19
C MET A 25 -4.40 -13.95 -34.49
N ASP A 26 -5.21 -13.55 -35.45
CA ASP A 26 -4.73 -12.98 -36.71
C ASP A 26 -4.53 -11.45 -36.63
N SER A 27 -3.85 -10.88 -37.62
CA SER A 27 -3.54 -9.43 -37.66
C SER A 27 -4.79 -8.55 -37.73
N ARG A 28 -5.90 -9.04 -38.30
CA ARG A 28 -7.15 -8.29 -38.39
C ARG A 28 -7.83 -8.21 -37.03
N GLU A 29 -7.81 -9.31 -36.27
CA GLU A 29 -8.36 -9.35 -34.91
C GLU A 29 -7.55 -8.44 -33.96
N VAL A 30 -6.22 -8.45 -34.06
CA VAL A 30 -5.35 -7.52 -33.31
C VAL A 30 -5.66 -6.05 -33.68
N ALA A 31 -5.84 -5.75 -34.96
CA ALA A 31 -6.22 -4.42 -35.42
C ALA A 31 -7.57 -3.99 -34.81
N LEU A 32 -8.55 -4.89 -34.69
CA LEU A 32 -9.81 -4.62 -33.97
C LEU A 32 -9.55 -4.28 -32.49
N HIS A 33 -8.69 -5.04 -31.80
CA HIS A 33 -8.38 -4.75 -30.39
C HIS A 33 -7.64 -3.42 -30.22
N ILE A 34 -6.81 -3.02 -31.16
CA ILE A 34 -6.18 -1.69 -31.19
C ILE A 34 -7.26 -0.60 -31.27
N GLU A 35 -8.23 -0.72 -32.19
CA GLU A 35 -9.32 0.25 -32.30
C GLU A 35 -10.22 0.29 -31.06
N ARG A 36 -10.52 -0.85 -30.46
CA ARG A 36 -11.25 -0.91 -29.18
C ARG A 36 -10.51 -0.16 -28.07
N LEU A 37 -9.17 -0.34 -27.99
CA LEU A 37 -8.34 0.35 -27.00
C LEU A 37 -8.30 1.87 -27.25
N ILE A 38 -8.25 2.31 -28.52
CA ILE A 38 -8.32 3.73 -28.90
C ILE A 38 -9.67 4.32 -28.52
N LYS A 39 -10.80 3.65 -28.82
CA LYS A 39 -12.12 4.09 -28.38
C LYS A 39 -12.21 4.21 -26.86
N PHE A 40 -11.67 3.23 -26.13
CA PHE A 40 -11.57 3.30 -24.68
C PHE A 40 -10.77 4.52 -24.22
N ALA A 41 -9.59 4.75 -24.79
CA ALA A 41 -8.72 5.86 -24.43
C ALA A 41 -9.39 7.23 -24.67
N LEU A 42 -10.09 7.40 -25.79
CA LEU A 42 -10.90 8.60 -26.08
C LEU A 42 -12.00 8.80 -25.02
N LYS A 43 -12.79 7.76 -24.78
CA LYS A 43 -13.92 7.81 -23.84
C LYS A 43 -13.49 8.10 -22.40
N LYS A 44 -12.30 7.63 -21.99
CA LYS A 44 -11.71 7.92 -20.69
C LYS A 44 -10.88 9.21 -20.64
N GLY A 45 -10.72 9.91 -21.78
CA GLY A 45 -9.99 11.17 -21.87
C GLY A 45 -8.48 11.03 -21.66
N LEU A 46 -7.93 9.88 -22.03
CA LEU A 46 -6.47 9.66 -22.10
C LEU A 46 -5.87 10.33 -23.32
N ILE A 47 -6.58 10.31 -24.47
CA ILE A 47 -6.22 10.96 -25.72
C ILE A 47 -7.40 11.82 -26.20
N GLU A 48 -7.12 12.75 -27.10
CA GLU A 48 -8.11 13.57 -27.80
C GLU A 48 -8.26 13.10 -29.26
N GLU A 49 -9.26 13.62 -30.00
CA GLU A 49 -9.54 13.21 -31.39
C GLU A 49 -8.33 13.34 -32.33
N LEU A 50 -7.52 14.39 -32.14
CA LEU A 50 -6.31 14.60 -32.96
C LEU A 50 -5.20 13.58 -32.67
N ASP A 51 -5.26 12.91 -31.52
CA ASP A 51 -4.27 11.90 -31.10
C ASP A 51 -4.60 10.49 -31.62
N VAL A 52 -5.79 10.29 -32.19
CA VAL A 52 -6.25 8.96 -32.66
C VAL A 52 -5.31 8.38 -33.70
N ILE A 53 -4.96 9.14 -34.74
CA ILE A 53 -4.10 8.65 -35.83
C ILE A 53 -2.68 8.34 -35.33
N PRO A 54 -1.97 9.26 -34.65
CA PRO A 54 -0.63 8.96 -34.16
C PRO A 54 -0.61 7.80 -33.14
N SER A 55 -1.60 7.68 -32.27
CA SER A 55 -1.70 6.58 -31.30
C SER A 55 -1.93 5.24 -31.99
N ARG A 56 -2.85 5.20 -32.98
CA ARG A 56 -3.09 4.02 -33.82
C ARG A 56 -1.79 3.56 -34.49
N ASN A 57 -1.11 4.47 -35.16
CA ASN A 57 0.13 4.14 -35.87
C ASN A 57 1.22 3.64 -34.92
N ALA A 58 1.35 4.22 -33.73
CA ALA A 58 2.29 3.76 -32.72
C ALA A 58 1.98 2.34 -32.21
N LEU A 59 0.69 2.04 -31.98
CA LEU A 59 0.26 0.70 -31.58
C LEU A 59 0.44 -0.31 -32.72
N MET A 60 0.10 0.07 -33.96
CA MET A 60 0.31 -0.77 -35.14
C MET A 60 1.80 -1.09 -35.33
N ASP A 61 2.69 -0.11 -35.19
CA ASP A 61 4.15 -0.36 -35.26
C ASP A 61 4.60 -1.29 -34.13
N LEU A 62 4.11 -1.09 -32.91
CA LEU A 62 4.45 -1.93 -31.76
C LEU A 62 4.10 -3.40 -32.00
N PHE A 63 2.92 -3.68 -32.58
CA PHE A 63 2.43 -5.04 -32.84
C PHE A 63 2.72 -5.56 -34.25
N LYS A 64 3.44 -4.79 -35.07
CA LYS A 64 3.77 -5.12 -36.47
C LYS A 64 2.54 -5.37 -37.33
N ILE A 65 1.52 -4.54 -37.16
CA ILE A 65 0.27 -4.56 -37.94
C ILE A 65 0.40 -3.58 -39.09
N GLU A 66 0.18 -4.06 -40.31
CA GLU A 66 0.36 -3.26 -41.55
C GLU A 66 -0.87 -2.41 -41.90
N LYS A 67 -2.07 -2.84 -41.52
CA LYS A 67 -3.32 -2.17 -41.87
C LYS A 67 -4.22 -2.00 -40.67
N PRO A 68 -4.89 -0.83 -40.52
CA PRO A 68 -5.89 -0.63 -39.48
C PRO A 68 -7.10 -1.53 -39.71
N TYR A 69 -7.94 -1.66 -38.70
CA TYR A 69 -9.21 -2.36 -38.82
C TYR A 69 -10.23 -1.48 -39.57
N GLU A 70 -10.81 -2.01 -40.65
CA GLU A 70 -11.78 -1.30 -41.50
C GLU A 70 -13.25 -1.66 -41.19
N GLY A 71 -13.51 -2.52 -40.21
CA GLY A 71 -14.85 -2.96 -39.85
C GLY A 71 -15.49 -2.08 -38.77
N GLU A 72 -16.71 -2.43 -38.38
CA GLU A 72 -17.42 -1.80 -37.27
C GLU A 72 -16.77 -2.20 -35.94
N VAL A 73 -16.40 -1.19 -35.14
CA VAL A 73 -15.82 -1.38 -33.81
C VAL A 73 -16.93 -1.31 -32.77
N PRO A 74 -17.11 -2.33 -31.90
CA PRO A 74 -18.17 -2.35 -30.91
C PRO A 74 -18.19 -1.12 -30.01
N GLU A 75 -19.38 -0.66 -29.63
CA GLU A 75 -19.54 0.29 -28.54
C GLU A 75 -19.53 -0.46 -27.21
N GLU A 76 -18.62 -0.05 -26.31
CA GLU A 76 -18.40 -0.72 -25.04
C GLU A 76 -18.34 0.28 -23.89
N GLU A 77 -18.96 -0.09 -22.76
CA GLU A 77 -18.87 0.65 -21.50
C GLU A 77 -17.91 -0.09 -20.56
N LEU A 78 -16.61 0.09 -20.79
CA LEU A 78 -15.56 -0.58 -20.02
C LEU A 78 -15.09 0.30 -18.86
N ASN A 79 -14.95 -0.30 -17.68
CA ASN A 79 -14.33 0.36 -16.51
C ASN A 79 -12.81 0.23 -16.50
N SER A 80 -12.27 -0.79 -17.16
CA SER A 80 -10.84 -1.09 -17.25
C SER A 80 -10.49 -1.52 -18.67
N PRO A 81 -9.27 -1.25 -19.17
CA PRO A 81 -8.81 -1.74 -20.45
C PRO A 81 -8.30 -3.19 -20.40
N SER A 82 -8.35 -3.85 -19.24
CA SER A 82 -7.66 -5.13 -18.97
C SER A 82 -8.02 -6.24 -19.95
N ASP A 83 -9.33 -6.39 -20.32
CA ASP A 83 -9.76 -7.43 -21.27
C ASP A 83 -9.16 -7.23 -22.66
N ILE A 84 -9.11 -5.98 -23.13
CA ILE A 84 -8.48 -5.64 -24.41
C ILE A 84 -6.97 -5.85 -24.33
N LEU A 85 -6.35 -5.38 -23.24
CA LEU A 85 -4.91 -5.51 -23.02
C LEU A 85 -4.50 -6.98 -22.97
N ASN A 86 -5.25 -7.85 -22.29
CA ASN A 86 -4.94 -9.27 -22.23
C ASN A 86 -4.86 -9.91 -23.62
N LYS A 87 -5.78 -9.56 -24.53
CA LYS A 87 -5.74 -10.02 -25.93
C LYS A 87 -4.51 -9.52 -26.67
N LEU A 88 -4.15 -8.25 -26.51
CA LEU A 88 -2.95 -7.68 -27.11
C LEU A 88 -1.66 -8.29 -26.53
N LEU A 89 -1.63 -8.60 -25.24
CA LEU A 89 -0.51 -9.26 -24.57
C LEU A 89 -0.36 -10.73 -25.03
N ASP A 90 -1.47 -11.45 -25.23
CA ASP A 90 -1.47 -12.80 -25.77
C ASP A 90 -0.87 -12.81 -27.19
N TYR A 91 -1.25 -11.84 -28.02
CA TYR A 91 -0.66 -11.68 -29.35
C TYR A 91 0.84 -11.30 -29.28
N ALA A 92 1.21 -10.39 -28.38
CA ALA A 92 2.62 -10.04 -28.19
C ALA A 92 3.49 -11.25 -27.80
N ALA A 93 2.94 -12.17 -26.97
CA ALA A 93 3.60 -13.43 -26.67
C ALA A 93 3.62 -14.38 -27.88
N GLN A 94 2.52 -14.45 -28.64
CA GLN A 94 2.43 -15.25 -29.85
C GLN A 94 3.47 -14.88 -30.92
N ILE A 95 3.75 -13.58 -31.11
CA ILE A 95 4.72 -13.10 -32.11
C ILE A 95 6.15 -12.91 -31.54
N GLY A 96 6.38 -13.31 -30.26
CA GLY A 96 7.70 -13.29 -29.63
C GLY A 96 8.18 -11.91 -29.17
N ILE A 97 7.31 -10.89 -29.08
CA ILE A 97 7.63 -9.60 -28.43
C ILE A 97 7.78 -9.82 -26.92
N ILE A 98 6.93 -10.65 -26.34
CA ILE A 98 7.07 -11.17 -24.98
C ILE A 98 7.71 -12.55 -25.08
N CYS A 99 8.96 -12.68 -24.63
CA CYS A 99 9.73 -13.92 -24.83
C CYS A 99 9.37 -15.03 -23.84
N ASP A 100 9.13 -14.71 -22.57
CA ASP A 100 8.93 -15.67 -21.49
C ASP A 100 7.47 -15.75 -20.96
N ASN A 101 6.62 -14.84 -21.43
CA ASN A 101 5.19 -14.72 -21.08
C ASN A 101 4.89 -14.76 -19.57
N THR A 102 5.87 -14.34 -18.74
CA THR A 102 5.70 -14.22 -17.30
C THR A 102 4.83 -13.02 -16.92
N ILE A 103 4.33 -12.98 -15.69
CA ILE A 103 3.55 -11.85 -15.18
C ILE A 103 4.36 -10.55 -15.30
N THR A 104 5.65 -10.58 -14.92
CA THR A 104 6.53 -9.41 -15.02
C THR A 104 6.67 -8.91 -16.45
N SER A 105 6.92 -9.80 -17.42
CA SER A 105 7.07 -9.42 -18.82
C SER A 105 5.78 -8.89 -19.43
N ARG A 106 4.63 -9.47 -19.06
CA ARG A 106 3.30 -8.95 -19.43
C ARG A 106 3.08 -7.55 -18.85
N ASP A 107 3.46 -7.33 -17.59
CA ASP A 107 3.31 -6.03 -16.91
C ASP A 107 4.18 -4.94 -17.55
N LEU A 108 5.39 -5.28 -17.99
CA LEU A 108 6.25 -4.37 -18.73
C LEU A 108 5.63 -3.96 -20.08
N MET A 109 5.07 -4.92 -20.80
CA MET A 109 4.42 -4.67 -22.10
C MET A 109 3.11 -3.90 -21.95
N ASP A 110 2.29 -4.22 -20.96
CA ASP A 110 1.07 -3.51 -20.60
C ASP A 110 1.34 -2.01 -20.38
N ALA A 111 2.30 -1.68 -19.52
CA ALA A 111 2.67 -0.30 -19.25
C ALA A 111 3.21 0.41 -20.52
N ARG A 112 3.89 -0.33 -21.41
CA ARG A 112 4.37 0.19 -22.69
C ARG A 112 3.20 0.52 -23.63
N ILE A 113 2.21 -0.38 -23.75
CA ILE A 113 1.00 -0.15 -24.57
C ILE A 113 0.26 1.08 -24.08
N MET A 114 -0.07 1.11 -22.77
CA MET A 114 -0.81 2.23 -22.19
C MET A 114 0.00 3.53 -22.22
N GLY A 115 1.31 3.46 -22.11
CA GLY A 115 2.21 4.61 -22.21
C GLY A 115 2.10 5.38 -23.54
N LEU A 116 1.75 4.68 -24.64
CA LEU A 116 1.51 5.30 -25.97
C LEU A 116 0.19 6.10 -26.01
N LEU A 117 -0.72 5.84 -25.10
CA LEU A 117 -2.03 6.48 -25.00
C LEU A 117 -2.10 7.52 -23.88
N MET A 118 -0.99 7.74 -23.17
CA MET A 118 -0.98 8.68 -22.04
C MET A 118 -0.82 10.13 -22.51
N PRO A 119 -1.59 11.07 -21.93
CA PRO A 119 -1.29 12.48 -22.11
C PRO A 119 0.09 12.79 -21.54
N ARG A 120 0.75 13.83 -22.04
CA ARG A 120 2.06 14.26 -21.54
C ARG A 120 1.97 14.68 -20.08
N GLN A 121 3.06 14.50 -19.34
CA GLN A 121 3.15 14.89 -17.93
C GLN A 121 2.71 16.36 -17.70
N SER A 122 3.12 17.29 -18.58
CA SER A 122 2.76 18.71 -18.46
C SER A 122 1.27 18.98 -18.74
N GLU A 123 0.63 18.21 -19.59
CA GLU A 123 -0.81 18.31 -19.89
C GLU A 123 -1.66 17.87 -18.70
N VAL A 124 -1.27 16.73 -18.06
CA VAL A 124 -1.93 16.25 -16.84
C VAL A 124 -1.85 17.29 -15.74
N VAL A 125 -0.66 17.88 -15.52
CA VAL A 125 -0.48 18.92 -14.48
C VAL A 125 -1.31 20.16 -14.78
N LYS A 126 -1.32 20.65 -16.03
CA LYS A 126 -2.15 21.80 -16.43
C LYS A 126 -3.63 21.52 -16.18
N LYS A 127 -4.12 20.36 -16.63
CA LYS A 127 -5.53 19.97 -16.46
C LYS A 127 -5.91 19.82 -14.97
N PHE A 128 -5.04 19.18 -14.16
CA PHE A 128 -5.21 19.11 -12.72
C PHE A 128 -5.36 20.50 -12.09
N ASN A 129 -4.43 21.41 -12.39
CA ASN A 129 -4.42 22.76 -11.83
C ASN A 129 -5.66 23.58 -12.29
N THR A 130 -6.07 23.44 -13.55
CA THR A 130 -7.29 24.08 -14.06
C THR A 130 -8.52 23.59 -13.29
N ILE A 131 -8.67 22.26 -13.12
CA ILE A 131 -9.78 21.70 -12.35
C ILE A 131 -9.73 22.17 -10.88
N ALA A 132 -8.55 22.17 -10.27
CA ALA A 132 -8.38 22.63 -8.89
C ALA A 132 -8.81 24.09 -8.71
N SER A 133 -8.46 24.97 -9.66
CA SER A 133 -8.82 26.39 -9.60
C SER A 133 -10.31 26.66 -9.89
N GLU A 134 -10.91 25.90 -10.78
CA GLU A 134 -12.31 26.13 -11.22
C GLU A 134 -13.35 25.37 -10.38
N LYS A 135 -13.01 24.16 -9.92
CA LYS A 135 -13.96 23.21 -9.31
C LYS A 135 -13.53 22.70 -7.93
N GLY A 136 -12.36 23.15 -7.45
CA GLY A 136 -11.78 22.75 -6.17
C GLY A 136 -10.88 21.53 -6.25
N ILE A 137 -10.05 21.39 -5.20
CA ILE A 137 -8.98 20.37 -5.11
C ILE A 137 -9.52 18.93 -5.12
N GLU A 138 -10.70 18.71 -4.52
CA GLU A 138 -11.34 17.39 -4.49
C GLU A 138 -11.71 16.89 -5.90
N LYS A 139 -12.17 17.78 -6.80
CA LYS A 139 -12.43 17.42 -8.18
C LYS A 139 -11.17 17.19 -8.99
N ALA A 140 -10.08 17.87 -8.66
CA ALA A 140 -8.79 17.65 -9.29
C ALA A 140 -8.19 16.28 -8.90
N THR A 141 -8.27 15.90 -7.62
CA THR A 141 -7.83 14.57 -7.16
C THR A 141 -8.70 13.46 -7.74
N GLU A 142 -10.02 13.65 -7.85
CA GLU A 142 -10.94 12.71 -8.51
C GLU A 142 -10.57 12.49 -10.00
N TYR A 143 -10.28 13.57 -10.72
CA TYR A 143 -9.79 13.48 -12.11
C TYR A 143 -8.50 12.66 -12.19
N PHE A 144 -7.54 12.96 -11.34
CA PHE A 144 -6.23 12.31 -11.37
C PHE A 144 -6.30 10.83 -10.95
N TYR A 145 -7.20 10.49 -10.01
CA TYR A 145 -7.47 9.10 -9.64
C TYR A 145 -8.08 8.31 -10.79
N LYS A 146 -9.10 8.87 -11.46
CA LYS A 146 -9.70 8.26 -12.65
C LYS A 146 -8.70 8.09 -13.80
N LEU A 147 -7.80 9.05 -14.01
CA LEU A 147 -6.71 8.94 -14.98
C LEU A 147 -5.79 7.75 -14.63
N SER A 148 -5.42 7.61 -13.35
CA SER A 148 -4.56 6.53 -12.88
C SER A 148 -5.20 5.14 -13.02
N GLN A 149 -6.53 5.04 -12.92
CA GLN A 149 -7.29 3.82 -13.19
C GLN A 149 -7.40 3.54 -14.71
N ALA A 150 -7.79 4.55 -15.50
CA ALA A 150 -7.97 4.41 -16.93
C ALA A 150 -6.66 4.06 -17.66
N SER A 151 -5.53 4.56 -17.16
CA SER A 151 -4.20 4.24 -17.69
C SER A 151 -3.69 2.83 -17.33
N ASN A 152 -4.48 2.04 -16.64
CA ASN A 152 -4.08 0.74 -16.06
C ASN A 152 -2.81 0.81 -15.17
N TYR A 153 -2.46 2.01 -14.70
CA TYR A 153 -1.45 2.17 -13.65
C TYR A 153 -1.96 1.58 -12.33
N ILE A 154 -3.23 1.86 -12.00
CA ILE A 154 -4.01 1.13 -11.00
C ILE A 154 -4.73 0.01 -11.73
N ARG A 155 -4.33 -1.22 -11.49
CA ARG A 155 -4.89 -2.42 -12.14
C ARG A 155 -6.19 -2.83 -11.46
N MET A 156 -7.31 -2.30 -11.97
CA MET A 156 -8.63 -2.53 -11.38
C MET A 156 -9.06 -4.00 -11.43
N ASP A 157 -8.63 -4.75 -12.44
CA ASP A 157 -8.86 -6.19 -12.56
C ASP A 157 -8.22 -7.00 -11.42
N ARG A 158 -7.05 -6.55 -10.94
CA ARG A 158 -6.36 -7.20 -9.80
C ARG A 158 -6.86 -6.68 -8.47
N THR A 159 -7.05 -5.36 -8.34
CA THR A 159 -7.49 -4.77 -7.07
C THR A 159 -8.91 -5.18 -6.69
N SER A 160 -9.80 -5.41 -7.67
CA SER A 160 -11.15 -5.92 -7.43
C SER A 160 -11.20 -7.35 -6.90
N GLN A 161 -10.11 -8.11 -7.01
CA GLN A 161 -10.02 -9.47 -6.48
C GLN A 161 -9.57 -9.51 -5.02
N ASN A 162 -9.10 -8.40 -4.45
CA ASN A 162 -8.69 -8.33 -3.06
C ASN A 162 -9.85 -8.75 -2.15
N LEU A 163 -9.56 -9.62 -1.19
CA LEU A 163 -10.54 -9.94 -0.16
C LEU A 163 -10.52 -8.84 0.89
N TYR A 164 -11.70 -8.46 1.37
CA TYR A 164 -11.85 -7.44 2.40
C TYR A 164 -13.01 -7.82 3.34
N TRP A 165 -12.76 -7.67 4.65
CA TRP A 165 -13.80 -7.77 5.68
C TRP A 165 -13.43 -6.96 6.92
N ARG A 166 -14.41 -6.76 7.81
CA ARG A 166 -14.21 -6.14 9.12
C ARG A 166 -14.37 -7.18 10.22
N THR A 167 -13.50 -7.12 11.23
CA THR A 167 -13.54 -7.97 12.41
C THR A 167 -13.78 -7.10 13.65
N PRO A 168 -14.89 -7.27 14.39
CA PRO A 168 -15.16 -6.53 15.62
C PRO A 168 -14.19 -6.94 16.72
N THR A 169 -13.70 -5.95 17.48
CA THR A 169 -12.81 -6.12 18.63
C THR A 169 -13.22 -5.15 19.75
N GLU A 170 -12.60 -5.27 20.92
CA GLU A 170 -12.79 -4.32 22.04
C GLU A 170 -12.26 -2.90 21.74
N TYR A 171 -11.47 -2.72 20.68
CA TYR A 171 -10.91 -1.43 20.22
C TYR A 171 -11.63 -0.85 18.99
N GLY A 172 -12.73 -1.45 18.59
CA GLY A 172 -13.45 -1.15 17.35
C GLY A 172 -13.28 -2.26 16.31
N SER A 173 -13.83 -2.03 15.11
CA SER A 173 -13.77 -3.02 14.03
C SER A 173 -12.49 -2.85 13.22
N LEU A 174 -11.57 -3.81 13.32
CA LEU A 174 -10.37 -3.86 12.49
C LEU A 174 -10.73 -4.22 11.04
N GLU A 175 -10.00 -3.66 10.10
CA GLU A 175 -10.12 -3.95 8.68
C GLU A 175 -9.07 -4.97 8.24
N ILE A 176 -9.48 -5.97 7.49
CA ILE A 176 -8.58 -7.01 7.00
C ILE A 176 -8.67 -7.07 5.48
N THR A 177 -7.53 -6.99 4.81
CA THR A 177 -7.45 -7.24 3.37
C THR A 177 -6.40 -8.30 3.04
N ILE A 178 -6.76 -9.25 2.17
CA ILE A 178 -5.79 -10.13 1.51
C ILE A 178 -5.53 -9.52 0.13
N ASN A 179 -4.30 -9.03 -0.05
CA ASN A 179 -3.92 -8.31 -1.25
C ASN A 179 -3.49 -9.25 -2.38
N LEU A 180 -4.33 -9.36 -3.40
CA LEU A 180 -4.09 -10.14 -4.61
C LEU A 180 -3.56 -9.28 -5.78
N SER A 181 -3.51 -7.95 -5.60
CA SER A 181 -3.06 -7.01 -6.64
C SER A 181 -1.55 -6.97 -6.83
N LYS A 182 -0.79 -7.44 -5.82
CA LYS A 182 0.66 -7.57 -5.87
C LYS A 182 1.02 -9.03 -6.15
N PRO A 183 1.27 -9.44 -7.40
CA PRO A 183 1.61 -10.82 -7.72
C PRO A 183 2.91 -11.23 -7.02
N GLU A 184 2.92 -12.43 -6.48
CA GLU A 184 4.15 -13.05 -5.99
C GLU A 184 5.00 -13.43 -7.21
N LYS A 185 6.29 -13.10 -7.16
CA LYS A 185 7.21 -13.44 -8.26
C LYS A 185 7.52 -14.94 -8.24
N ASP A 186 7.50 -15.56 -9.42
CA ASP A 186 7.98 -16.92 -9.59
C ASP A 186 9.46 -17.02 -9.12
N PRO A 187 9.86 -18.10 -8.42
CA PRO A 187 11.26 -18.31 -8.03
C PRO A 187 12.26 -18.18 -9.19
N LYS A 188 11.88 -18.60 -10.40
CA LYS A 188 12.70 -18.44 -11.62
C LYS A 188 12.86 -16.97 -12.01
N GLU A 189 11.80 -16.15 -11.89
CA GLU A 189 11.89 -14.71 -12.13
C GLU A 189 12.79 -14.03 -11.10
N ILE A 190 12.74 -14.43 -9.83
CA ILE A 190 13.60 -13.92 -8.77
C ILE A 190 15.08 -14.23 -9.09
N GLU A 191 15.36 -15.45 -9.56
CA GLU A 191 16.71 -15.86 -9.92
C GLU A 191 17.23 -15.12 -11.18
N ALA A 192 16.40 -14.97 -12.20
CA ALA A 192 16.72 -14.20 -13.40
C ALA A 192 16.97 -12.72 -13.06
N ALA A 193 16.16 -12.15 -12.16
CA ALA A 193 16.28 -10.78 -11.69
C ALA A 193 17.62 -10.51 -10.98
N LYS A 194 18.15 -11.47 -10.21
CA LYS A 194 19.46 -11.35 -9.54
C LYS A 194 20.64 -11.23 -10.52
N LYS A 195 20.50 -11.71 -11.76
CA LYS A 195 21.55 -11.68 -12.80
C LYS A 195 21.63 -10.35 -13.54
N ILE A 196 20.62 -9.47 -13.38
CA ILE A 196 20.58 -8.17 -14.06
C ILE A 196 21.36 -7.14 -13.25
N PRO A 197 22.35 -6.45 -13.84
CA PRO A 197 23.03 -5.35 -13.17
C PRO A 197 22.03 -4.26 -12.74
N GLN A 198 22.15 -3.79 -11.51
CA GLN A 198 21.35 -2.64 -11.06
C GLN A 198 21.93 -1.38 -11.72
N SER A 199 21.12 -0.71 -12.53
CA SER A 199 21.54 0.50 -13.27
C SER A 199 21.69 1.73 -12.36
N GLY A 200 21.13 1.70 -11.15
CA GLY A 200 21.04 2.87 -10.27
C GLY A 200 20.13 3.99 -10.79
N TYR A 201 19.37 3.73 -11.86
CA TYR A 201 18.39 4.65 -12.45
C TYR A 201 17.11 3.91 -12.83
N PRO A 202 15.95 4.32 -12.26
CA PRO A 202 15.81 5.21 -11.09
C PRO A 202 16.46 4.62 -9.83
N LYS A 203 16.88 5.48 -8.88
CA LYS A 203 17.55 5.01 -7.64
C LYS A 203 16.62 4.17 -6.76
N CYS A 204 15.33 4.47 -6.72
CA CYS A 204 14.32 3.68 -6.02
C CYS A 204 12.93 3.83 -6.67
N LEU A 205 11.94 3.10 -6.14
CA LEU A 205 10.56 3.08 -6.65
C LEU A 205 9.81 4.43 -6.48
N LEU A 206 10.33 5.35 -5.65
CA LEU A 206 9.73 6.64 -5.35
C LEU A 206 10.43 7.83 -6.03
N CYS A 207 11.51 7.60 -6.77
CA CYS A 207 12.18 8.68 -7.51
C CYS A 207 11.31 9.18 -8.67
N ILE A 208 11.36 10.49 -8.94
CA ILE A 208 10.58 11.11 -10.03
C ILE A 208 10.95 10.55 -11.40
N GLU A 209 12.16 10.04 -11.56
CA GLU A 209 12.67 9.38 -12.78
C GLU A 209 11.88 8.12 -13.15
N ASN A 210 11.01 7.63 -12.26
CA ASN A 210 10.07 6.56 -12.60
C ASN A 210 9.03 7.00 -13.63
N VAL A 211 8.68 8.26 -13.73
CA VAL A 211 7.68 8.74 -14.68
C VAL A 211 8.14 8.46 -16.11
N GLY A 212 7.41 7.59 -16.83
CA GLY A 212 7.75 7.18 -18.18
C GLY A 212 8.84 6.09 -18.28
N PHE A 213 9.34 5.58 -17.14
CA PHE A 213 10.38 4.55 -17.14
C PHE A 213 9.87 3.21 -17.69
N ALA A 214 10.62 2.62 -18.62
CA ALA A 214 10.21 1.38 -19.31
C ALA A 214 10.22 0.15 -18.40
N GLY A 215 10.93 0.21 -17.27
CA GLY A 215 11.07 -0.93 -16.38
C GLY A 215 12.05 -1.99 -16.88
N ASN A 216 12.21 -3.02 -16.07
CA ASN A 216 12.95 -4.25 -16.35
C ASN A 216 12.51 -5.33 -15.35
N LEU A 217 13.10 -6.53 -15.38
CA LEU A 217 12.74 -7.62 -14.46
C LEU A 217 12.94 -7.28 -12.97
N ASN A 218 13.80 -6.30 -12.64
CA ASN A 218 14.09 -5.85 -11.27
C ASN A 218 13.34 -4.58 -10.87
N HIS A 219 12.82 -3.83 -11.85
CA HIS A 219 12.18 -2.55 -11.61
C HIS A 219 10.91 -2.43 -12.45
N PRO A 220 9.74 -2.14 -11.87
CA PRO A 220 8.48 -2.11 -12.59
C PRO A 220 8.46 -1.00 -13.66
N ALA A 221 7.79 -1.26 -14.77
CA ALA A 221 7.48 -0.24 -15.77
C ALA A 221 6.53 0.82 -15.20
N ARG A 222 6.73 2.07 -15.64
CA ARG A 222 5.98 3.25 -15.19
C ARG A 222 5.66 4.20 -16.35
N GLN A 223 5.57 3.70 -17.58
CA GLN A 223 5.27 4.50 -18.77
C GLN A 223 3.86 5.12 -18.71
N ASN A 224 2.96 4.48 -17.97
CA ASN A 224 1.61 4.92 -17.68
C ASN A 224 1.46 5.69 -16.34
N LEU A 225 2.55 5.93 -15.61
CA LEU A 225 2.55 6.78 -14.41
C LEU A 225 2.60 8.25 -14.78
N ARG A 226 1.80 9.08 -14.07
CA ARG A 226 1.93 10.54 -14.00
C ARG A 226 1.93 10.98 -12.55
N ILE A 227 2.51 12.16 -12.28
CA ILE A 227 2.63 12.73 -10.94
C ILE A 227 2.21 14.21 -10.96
N ILE A 228 1.79 14.72 -9.82
CA ILE A 228 1.41 16.13 -9.66
C ILE A 228 2.44 16.81 -8.76
N PRO A 229 3.12 17.89 -9.23
CA PRO A 229 3.99 18.67 -8.38
C PRO A 229 3.13 19.43 -7.35
N VAL A 230 3.54 19.35 -6.07
CA VAL A 230 2.89 20.02 -4.94
C VAL A 230 3.96 20.70 -4.12
N LYS A 231 3.72 21.95 -3.71
CA LYS A 231 4.58 22.64 -2.74
C LYS A 231 4.07 22.35 -1.33
N VAL A 232 4.94 21.78 -0.49
CA VAL A 232 4.63 21.47 0.90
C VAL A 232 5.70 22.06 1.78
N ALA A 233 5.31 22.90 2.73
CA ALA A 233 6.23 23.66 3.59
C ALA A 233 7.31 24.44 2.81
N GLY A 234 6.94 24.98 1.64
CA GLY A 234 7.84 25.71 0.74
C GLY A 234 8.80 24.86 -0.08
N GLU A 235 8.84 23.54 0.13
CA GLU A 235 9.69 22.60 -0.58
C GLU A 235 8.91 21.95 -1.75
N GLN A 236 9.63 21.42 -2.76
CA GLN A 236 9.01 20.72 -3.87
C GLN A 236 8.78 19.24 -3.51
N TRP A 237 7.54 18.81 -3.67
CA TRP A 237 7.09 17.43 -3.51
C TRP A 237 6.29 17.00 -4.73
N TYR A 238 6.07 15.69 -4.86
CA TYR A 238 5.26 15.13 -5.92
C TYR A 238 4.22 14.17 -5.35
N PHE A 239 3.01 14.32 -5.84
CA PHE A 239 1.86 13.51 -5.46
C PHE A 239 1.59 12.47 -6.54
N GLN A 240 1.39 11.21 -6.15
CA GLN A 240 0.96 10.11 -7.02
C GLN A 240 0.04 9.16 -6.26
N TYR A 241 -0.78 8.39 -6.97
CA TYR A 241 -1.50 7.28 -6.37
C TYR A 241 -0.63 6.03 -6.28
N SER A 242 -0.95 5.16 -5.32
CA SER A 242 -0.35 3.84 -5.22
C SER A 242 -1.03 2.87 -6.19
N PRO A 243 -0.28 2.07 -6.96
CA PRO A 243 -0.90 1.09 -7.86
C PRO A 243 -1.56 -0.08 -7.12
N TYR A 244 -1.29 -0.25 -5.81
CA TYR A 244 -1.77 -1.41 -5.04
C TYR A 244 -3.13 -1.19 -4.37
N VAL A 245 -3.58 0.05 -4.23
CA VAL A 245 -4.90 0.45 -3.68
C VAL A 245 -5.28 -0.36 -2.43
N TYR A 246 -4.52 -0.19 -1.36
CA TYR A 246 -4.85 -0.84 -0.09
C TYR A 246 -6.14 -0.30 0.53
N TYR A 247 -6.46 0.96 0.22
CA TYR A 247 -7.69 1.67 0.58
C TYR A 247 -8.00 2.74 -0.47
N ASN A 248 -9.19 3.36 -0.36
CA ASN A 248 -9.65 4.33 -1.37
C ASN A 248 -8.70 5.51 -1.53
N GLU A 249 -8.36 5.82 -2.78
CA GLU A 249 -7.47 6.93 -3.17
C GLU A 249 -6.11 6.89 -2.44
N HIS A 250 -5.58 5.69 -2.15
CA HIS A 250 -4.26 5.53 -1.55
C HIS A 250 -3.20 6.25 -2.36
N CYS A 251 -2.60 7.28 -1.77
CA CYS A 251 -1.62 8.14 -2.41
C CYS A 251 -0.28 8.17 -1.67
N ILE A 252 0.73 8.62 -2.39
CA ILE A 252 2.09 8.80 -1.90
C ILE A 252 2.52 10.22 -2.24
N LEU A 253 3.01 10.95 -1.25
CA LEU A 253 3.68 12.22 -1.39
C LEU A 253 5.18 11.99 -1.23
N LEU A 254 5.96 12.16 -2.30
CA LEU A 254 7.39 11.88 -2.32
C LEU A 254 8.20 13.17 -2.45
N HIS A 255 9.31 13.23 -1.74
CA HIS A 255 10.23 14.37 -1.80
C HIS A 255 10.96 14.41 -3.16
N GLU A 256 11.23 15.62 -3.70
CA GLU A 256 11.95 15.80 -4.96
C GLU A 256 13.32 15.11 -4.96
N SER A 257 14.04 15.23 -3.87
CA SER A 257 15.38 14.66 -3.72
C SER A 257 15.33 13.30 -3.03
N HIS A 258 16.18 12.38 -3.50
CA HIS A 258 16.36 11.07 -2.87
C HIS A 258 17.15 11.21 -1.57
N ILE A 259 16.47 11.57 -0.49
CA ILE A 259 17.00 11.75 0.87
C ILE A 259 16.34 10.76 1.83
N PRO A 260 17.06 10.28 2.86
CA PRO A 260 16.51 9.35 3.84
C PRO A 260 15.32 9.94 4.61
N MET A 261 14.39 9.07 5.01
CA MET A 261 13.30 9.44 5.92
C MET A 261 13.85 9.92 7.26
N LYS A 262 13.23 10.96 7.80
CA LYS A 262 13.57 11.50 9.11
C LYS A 262 12.34 12.11 9.79
N ILE A 263 11.93 11.53 10.92
CA ILE A 263 10.86 12.10 11.73
C ILE A 263 11.43 13.26 12.59
N SER A 264 10.89 14.44 12.36
CA SER A 264 11.31 15.70 12.99
C SER A 264 10.15 16.70 12.99
N GLU A 265 10.37 17.90 13.55
CA GLU A 265 9.41 19.00 13.49
C GLU A 265 8.95 19.30 12.06
N LYS A 266 9.89 19.28 11.08
CA LYS A 266 9.54 19.45 9.67
C LYS A 266 8.51 18.45 9.17
N THR A 267 8.50 17.23 9.70
CA THR A 267 7.50 16.23 9.36
C THR A 267 6.10 16.72 9.70
N PHE A 268 5.90 17.25 10.91
CA PHE A 268 4.60 17.75 11.34
C PHE A 268 4.16 18.98 10.52
N VAL A 269 5.08 19.93 10.29
CA VAL A 269 4.82 21.09 9.40
C VAL A 269 4.34 20.62 8.03
N ARG A 270 5.01 19.64 7.43
CA ARG A 270 4.68 19.12 6.10
C ARG A 270 3.35 18.38 6.07
N LEU A 271 3.06 17.56 7.10
CA LEU A 271 1.78 16.85 7.21
C LEU A 271 0.62 17.84 7.32
N PHE A 272 0.71 18.84 8.19
CA PHE A 272 -0.33 19.85 8.35
C PHE A 272 -0.49 20.73 7.12
N ASP A 273 0.59 21.15 6.47
CA ASP A 273 0.52 21.93 5.24
C ASP A 273 -0.16 21.15 4.10
N PHE A 274 0.10 19.83 4.00
CA PHE A 274 -0.57 19.00 3.01
C PHE A 274 -2.06 18.87 3.26
N ILE A 275 -2.50 18.54 4.48
CA ILE A 275 -3.93 18.36 4.78
C ILE A 275 -4.70 19.69 4.74
N GLU A 276 -4.07 20.83 4.89
CA GLU A 276 -4.67 22.14 4.67
C GLU A 276 -4.97 22.37 3.17
N GLN A 277 -4.08 21.91 2.27
CA GLN A 277 -4.27 21.97 0.83
C GLN A 277 -5.24 20.88 0.32
N PHE A 278 -5.26 19.70 0.96
CA PHE A 278 -6.08 18.53 0.60
C PHE A 278 -6.93 18.07 1.81
N PRO A 279 -7.92 18.87 2.25
CA PRO A 279 -8.62 18.62 3.51
C PRO A 279 -9.49 17.36 3.53
N HIS A 280 -9.76 16.77 2.38
CA HIS A 280 -10.49 15.51 2.22
C HIS A 280 -9.60 14.26 2.36
N TYR A 281 -8.29 14.45 2.57
CA TYR A 281 -7.31 13.38 2.79
C TYR A 281 -6.75 13.43 4.20
N PHE A 282 -6.38 12.25 4.72
CA PHE A 282 -5.39 12.14 5.77
C PHE A 282 -3.99 12.08 5.14
N MET A 283 -2.95 12.37 5.91
CA MET A 283 -1.55 12.16 5.52
C MET A 283 -0.75 11.71 6.74
N GLY A 284 0.06 10.66 6.59
CA GLY A 284 0.91 10.14 7.65
C GLY A 284 2.28 9.69 7.18
N SER A 285 3.16 9.47 8.12
CA SER A 285 4.52 8.97 7.88
C SER A 285 4.75 7.63 8.57
N ASN A 286 5.44 6.72 7.91
CA ASN A 286 6.07 5.61 8.61
C ASN A 286 7.13 6.12 9.59
N GLY A 287 7.46 5.33 10.61
CA GLY A 287 8.66 5.58 11.42
C GLY A 287 9.93 5.54 10.57
N ASP A 288 10.94 6.28 10.98
CA ASP A 288 12.22 6.42 10.26
C ASP A 288 13.30 5.41 10.70
N LEU A 289 12.94 4.46 11.57
CA LEU A 289 13.83 3.40 12.03
C LEU A 289 13.47 2.04 11.40
N PRO A 290 14.45 1.15 11.18
CA PRO A 290 14.20 -0.24 10.75
C PRO A 290 13.20 -0.95 11.67
N ILE A 291 12.55 -2.01 11.18
CA ILE A 291 11.56 -2.85 11.92
C ILE A 291 10.22 -2.12 12.11
N VAL A 292 10.21 -0.87 12.55
CA VAL A 292 9.01 -0.05 12.83
C VAL A 292 8.73 0.99 11.74
N GLY A 293 9.55 1.01 10.70
CA GLY A 293 9.38 1.85 9.51
C GLY A 293 8.78 1.11 8.32
N GLY A 294 8.56 1.84 7.23
CA GLY A 294 8.14 1.29 5.95
C GLY A 294 9.27 0.54 5.23
N SER A 295 8.94 -0.03 4.07
CA SER A 295 9.91 -0.79 3.25
C SER A 295 10.97 0.09 2.55
N ILE A 296 10.72 1.40 2.41
CA ILE A 296 11.63 2.35 1.77
C ILE A 296 11.98 3.45 2.77
N LEU A 297 13.13 3.32 3.43
CA LEU A 297 13.66 4.31 4.37
C LEU A 297 14.64 5.29 3.71
N SER A 298 15.11 4.97 2.50
CA SER A 298 16.13 5.75 1.78
C SER A 298 15.58 6.96 1.03
N HIS A 299 14.26 7.07 0.87
CA HIS A 299 13.62 8.18 0.19
C HIS A 299 12.47 8.72 1.03
N GLU A 300 12.55 9.99 1.42
CA GLU A 300 11.52 10.62 2.25
C GLU A 300 10.19 10.72 1.51
N HIS A 301 9.16 10.16 2.12
CA HIS A 301 7.82 10.11 1.58
C HIS A 301 6.77 9.99 2.67
N PHE A 302 5.54 10.40 2.35
CA PHE A 302 4.36 10.24 3.18
C PHE A 302 3.30 9.43 2.43
N GLN A 303 2.38 8.85 3.16
CA GLN A 303 1.24 8.11 2.60
C GLN A 303 -0.07 8.71 3.11
N GLY A 304 -1.03 8.82 2.23
CA GLY A 304 -2.33 9.40 2.53
C GLY A 304 -3.42 8.86 1.64
N GLY A 305 -4.59 9.48 1.70
CA GLY A 305 -5.73 9.11 0.87
C GLY A 305 -7.05 9.47 1.51
N ARG A 306 -8.13 9.03 0.86
CA ARG A 306 -9.52 9.30 1.28
C ARG A 306 -10.10 8.06 1.93
N HIS A 307 -9.74 7.81 3.18
CA HIS A 307 -10.23 6.65 3.94
C HIS A 307 -10.31 6.98 5.43
N VAL A 308 -11.37 6.53 6.07
CA VAL A 308 -11.55 6.62 7.52
C VAL A 308 -11.14 5.29 8.13
N PHE A 309 -10.04 5.29 8.87
CA PHE A 309 -9.50 4.08 9.48
C PHE A 309 -10.11 3.80 10.86
N PRO A 310 -10.10 2.52 11.31
CA PRO A 310 -10.56 2.16 12.65
C PRO A 310 -9.96 2.99 13.79
N MET A 311 -8.67 3.34 13.70
CA MET A 311 -8.00 4.15 14.71
C MET A 311 -8.55 5.58 14.78
N GLU A 312 -8.97 6.16 13.64
CA GLU A 312 -9.62 7.48 13.63
C GLU A 312 -10.93 7.48 14.40
N GLU A 313 -11.73 6.40 14.26
CA GLU A 313 -13.00 6.21 14.96
C GLU A 313 -12.83 5.86 16.45
N ALA A 314 -11.63 5.44 16.88
CA ALA A 314 -11.35 5.05 18.25
C ALA A 314 -11.48 6.24 19.22
N PRO A 315 -12.19 6.08 20.35
CA PRO A 315 -12.38 7.17 21.31
C PRO A 315 -11.11 7.46 22.10
N ILE A 316 -11.04 8.66 22.66
CA ILE A 316 -10.09 8.99 23.70
C ILE A 316 -10.54 8.30 25.00
N GLU A 317 -9.67 7.51 25.61
CA GLU A 317 -9.96 6.84 26.91
C GLU A 317 -9.49 7.66 28.11
N GLU A 318 -8.50 8.54 27.92
CA GLU A 318 -7.98 9.41 28.96
C GLU A 318 -7.63 10.78 28.38
N TYR A 319 -8.32 11.81 28.84
CA TYR A 319 -8.06 13.18 28.45
C TYR A 319 -6.98 13.83 29.31
N SER A 320 -6.18 14.69 28.70
CA SER A 320 -5.10 15.42 29.34
C SER A 320 -5.06 16.87 28.88
N ILE A 321 -4.55 17.76 29.72
CA ILE A 321 -4.25 19.15 29.40
C ILE A 321 -2.75 19.34 29.35
N TYR A 322 -2.25 20.06 28.35
CA TYR A 322 -0.93 20.61 28.36
C TYR A 322 -1.00 22.05 28.86
N PRO A 323 -0.48 22.38 30.05
CA PRO A 323 -0.75 23.68 30.71
C PRO A 323 -0.35 24.89 29.88
N GLN A 324 0.70 24.75 29.05
CA GLN A 324 1.19 25.81 28.18
C GLN A 324 0.26 26.07 26.97
N TYR A 325 -0.49 25.06 26.53
CA TYR A 325 -1.40 25.15 25.36
C TYR A 325 -2.77 24.55 25.69
N ARG A 326 -3.54 25.22 26.54
CA ARG A 326 -4.85 24.75 27.04
C ARG A 326 -5.92 24.62 25.96
N ASN A 327 -5.73 25.26 24.82
CA ASN A 327 -6.61 25.16 23.65
C ASN A 327 -6.37 23.93 22.77
N ILE A 328 -5.35 23.12 23.08
CA ILE A 328 -5.14 21.82 22.42
C ILE A 328 -5.90 20.76 23.22
N LYS A 329 -6.82 20.06 22.55
CA LYS A 329 -7.45 18.84 23.07
C LYS A 329 -6.42 17.73 22.95
N ALA A 330 -6.11 17.04 24.03
CA ALA A 330 -5.13 15.96 24.06
C ALA A 330 -5.63 14.75 24.83
N GLY A 331 -5.20 13.56 24.44
CA GLY A 331 -5.53 12.37 25.22
C GLY A 331 -4.94 11.08 24.64
N ILE A 332 -5.03 10.01 25.44
CA ILE A 332 -4.64 8.67 25.07
C ILE A 332 -5.81 8.02 24.30
N VAL A 333 -5.51 7.51 23.10
CA VAL A 333 -6.52 6.83 22.28
C VAL A 333 -6.77 5.42 22.82
N LYS A 334 -8.02 4.99 22.91
CA LYS A 334 -8.36 3.59 23.20
C LYS A 334 -8.03 2.71 22.00
N TRP A 335 -6.76 2.34 21.90
CA TRP A 335 -6.20 1.61 20.77
C TRP A 335 -5.23 0.53 21.24
N PRO A 336 -5.04 -0.59 20.51
CA PRO A 336 -4.06 -1.63 20.90
C PRO A 336 -2.64 -1.10 21.04
N MET A 337 -2.27 -0.15 20.16
CA MET A 337 -0.96 0.51 20.18
C MET A 337 -1.03 1.81 20.98
N SER A 338 0.14 2.29 21.42
CA SER A 338 0.25 3.49 22.26
C SER A 338 0.15 4.76 21.40
N ALA A 339 -1.01 5.38 21.37
CA ALA A 339 -1.30 6.55 20.55
C ALA A 339 -1.78 7.73 21.40
N ILE A 340 -1.22 8.92 21.11
CA ILE A 340 -1.64 10.21 21.66
C ILE A 340 -2.34 10.97 20.54
N ARG A 341 -3.59 11.41 20.77
CA ARG A 341 -4.33 12.27 19.83
C ARG A 341 -4.30 13.69 20.31
N LEU A 342 -3.97 14.60 19.40
CA LEU A 342 -4.01 16.04 19.62
C LEU A 342 -4.93 16.67 18.58
N SER A 343 -5.76 17.64 18.97
CA SER A 343 -6.53 18.45 18.01
C SER A 343 -6.65 19.92 18.44
N SER A 344 -6.59 20.81 17.45
CA SER A 344 -6.74 22.27 17.61
C SER A 344 -6.95 22.94 16.26
N LYS A 345 -7.47 24.17 16.30
CA LYS A 345 -7.43 25.09 15.14
C LYS A 345 -6.07 25.76 14.93
N ASP A 346 -5.20 25.71 15.94
CA ASP A 346 -3.88 26.33 15.94
C ASP A 346 -2.82 25.33 15.51
N ARG A 347 -2.53 25.30 14.19
CA ARG A 347 -1.57 24.41 13.56
C ARG A 347 -0.15 24.54 14.14
N ASP A 348 0.26 25.77 14.44
CA ASP A 348 1.64 26.05 14.88
C ASP A 348 1.86 25.50 16.29
N LYS A 349 0.92 25.69 17.21
CA LYS A 349 0.98 25.08 18.55
C LYS A 349 0.88 23.55 18.52
N LEU A 350 0.08 22.98 17.60
CA LEU A 350 0.08 21.52 17.40
C LEU A 350 1.45 21.02 16.94
N THR A 351 2.11 21.75 16.03
CA THR A 351 3.46 21.42 15.57
C THR A 351 4.46 21.46 16.72
N GLU A 352 4.46 22.55 17.52
CA GLU A 352 5.35 22.71 18.67
C GLU A 352 5.15 21.58 19.70
N LEU A 353 3.89 21.27 20.06
CA LEU A 353 3.59 20.20 21.03
C LEU A 353 3.94 18.82 20.47
N SER A 354 3.64 18.54 19.21
CA SER A 354 4.03 17.30 18.55
C SER A 354 5.55 17.10 18.52
N SER A 355 6.29 18.18 18.27
CA SER A 355 7.76 18.19 18.30
C SER A 355 8.30 17.98 19.70
N HIS A 356 7.68 18.57 20.70
CA HIS A 356 8.03 18.36 22.10
C HIS A 356 7.81 16.90 22.52
N ILE A 357 6.67 16.30 22.18
CA ILE A 357 6.39 14.89 22.42
C ILE A 357 7.42 13.99 21.74
N LEU A 358 7.72 14.24 20.46
CA LEU A 358 8.73 13.48 19.72
C LEU A 358 10.09 13.53 20.38
N ASN A 359 10.56 14.73 20.76
CA ASN A 359 11.88 14.90 21.37
C ASN A 359 11.94 14.25 22.75
N THR A 360 10.89 14.39 23.57
CA THR A 360 10.77 13.70 24.85
C THR A 360 10.79 12.18 24.65
N TRP A 361 10.06 11.66 23.64
CA TRP A 361 10.02 10.24 23.36
C TRP A 361 11.37 9.69 22.91
N LYS A 362 12.11 10.41 22.07
CA LYS A 362 13.43 10.00 21.58
C LYS A 362 14.41 9.68 22.71
N ASP A 363 14.33 10.37 23.83
CA ASP A 363 15.22 10.22 24.98
C ASP A 363 14.59 9.43 26.14
N TYR A 364 13.33 8.98 25.97
CA TYR A 364 12.59 8.32 27.04
C TYR A 364 12.92 6.84 27.18
N SER A 365 13.27 6.42 28.40
CA SER A 365 13.42 5.01 28.77
C SER A 365 12.53 4.68 29.96
N ASP A 366 11.91 3.51 29.94
CA ASP A 366 11.16 2.92 31.05
C ASP A 366 11.42 1.43 31.09
N GLU A 367 12.40 1.03 31.90
CA GLU A 367 12.79 -0.38 32.04
C GLU A 367 11.63 -1.26 32.51
N SER A 368 10.71 -0.68 33.31
CA SER A 368 9.52 -1.40 33.74
C SER A 368 8.64 -1.82 32.57
N CYS A 369 8.65 -1.10 31.46
CA CYS A 369 7.92 -1.40 30.23
C CYS A 369 8.83 -1.98 29.12
N ASN A 370 10.07 -2.38 29.42
CA ASN A 370 11.08 -2.82 28.46
C ASN A 370 11.46 -1.77 27.40
N ILE A 371 11.22 -0.50 27.65
CA ILE A 371 11.51 0.61 26.76
C ILE A 371 12.89 1.18 27.09
N LEU A 372 13.80 1.13 26.10
CA LEU A 372 15.08 1.81 26.14
C LEU A 372 15.17 2.76 24.95
N ALA A 373 15.52 4.01 25.19
CA ALA A 373 15.74 5.00 24.14
C ALA A 373 16.96 4.64 23.28
N TYR A 374 17.99 4.09 23.90
CA TYR A 374 19.26 3.74 23.26
C TYR A 374 19.82 2.45 23.80
N THR A 375 20.56 1.73 22.95
CA THR A 375 21.50 0.65 23.38
C THR A 375 22.91 0.98 22.90
N LYS A 376 23.92 0.52 23.64
CA LYS A 376 25.32 0.70 23.26
C LYS A 376 25.82 -0.52 22.51
N LYS A 377 26.27 -0.34 21.26
CA LYS A 377 26.85 -1.39 20.43
C LYS A 377 28.14 -0.90 19.79
N ASN A 378 29.24 -1.60 19.99
CA ASN A 378 30.56 -1.24 19.47
C ASN A 378 31.00 0.21 19.81
N GLY A 379 30.59 0.73 20.98
CA GLY A 379 30.91 2.10 21.41
C GLY A 379 29.93 3.18 20.95
N GLU A 380 29.02 2.88 20.01
CA GLU A 380 28.02 3.81 19.49
C GLU A 380 26.67 3.62 20.19
N LEU A 381 25.93 4.74 20.35
CA LEU A 381 24.54 4.73 20.84
C LEU A 381 23.61 4.53 19.65
N ILE A 382 22.85 3.45 19.69
CA ILE A 382 21.84 3.12 18.68
C ILE A 382 20.47 3.55 19.19
N PRO A 383 19.77 4.49 18.51
CA PRO A 383 18.45 4.95 18.91
C PRO A 383 17.38 3.91 18.59
N HIS A 384 16.34 3.84 19.43
CA HIS A 384 15.24 2.89 19.28
C HIS A 384 13.87 3.56 19.18
N ASN A 385 13.71 4.78 19.69
CA ASN A 385 12.42 5.45 19.73
C ASN A 385 12.18 6.32 18.49
N THR A 386 10.99 6.15 17.90
CA THR A 386 10.45 7.02 16.85
C THR A 386 8.93 7.12 16.98
N ILE A 387 8.30 7.91 16.12
CA ILE A 387 6.84 8.08 16.07
C ILE A 387 6.34 7.80 14.65
N THR A 388 5.15 7.21 14.55
CA THR A 388 4.35 7.15 13.33
C THR A 388 3.25 8.21 13.47
N PRO A 389 3.38 9.40 12.83
CA PRO A 389 2.40 10.48 12.90
C PRO A 389 1.35 10.35 11.81
N ILE A 390 0.08 10.62 12.13
CA ILE A 390 -1.04 10.63 11.18
C ILE A 390 -1.86 11.89 11.40
N ALA A 391 -1.93 12.75 10.38
CA ALA A 391 -2.64 14.02 10.42
C ALA A 391 -3.87 14.02 9.51
N ARG A 392 -4.92 14.75 9.92
CA ARG A 392 -6.15 14.96 9.15
C ARG A 392 -6.88 16.22 9.61
N ILE A 393 -7.85 16.67 8.81
CA ILE A 393 -8.85 17.62 9.28
C ILE A 393 -10.01 16.80 9.83
N ASN A 394 -10.32 16.96 11.13
CA ASN A 394 -11.40 16.23 11.76
C ASN A 394 -12.80 16.81 11.38
N LYS A 395 -13.87 16.14 11.84
CA LYS A 395 -15.27 16.54 11.55
C LYS A 395 -15.63 17.94 12.07
N ASP A 396 -14.90 18.46 13.04
CA ASP A 396 -15.11 19.79 13.62
C ASP A 396 -14.30 20.88 12.88
N GLY A 397 -13.59 20.51 11.80
CA GLY A 397 -12.74 21.38 10.99
C GLY A 397 -11.45 21.80 11.73
N GLU A 398 -11.00 21.01 12.69
CA GLU A 398 -9.74 21.21 13.41
C GLU A 398 -8.64 20.35 12.78
N PHE A 399 -7.39 20.83 12.83
CA PHE A 399 -6.23 19.96 12.62
C PHE A 399 -6.18 18.92 13.73
N GLU A 400 -6.04 17.67 13.35
CA GLU A 400 -5.91 16.55 14.27
C GLU A 400 -4.71 15.70 13.88
N ILE A 401 -3.96 15.24 14.89
CA ILE A 401 -2.82 14.35 14.69
C ILE A 401 -2.82 13.24 15.74
N ASP A 402 -2.64 12.00 15.25
CA ASP A 402 -2.33 10.86 16.09
C ASP A 402 -0.82 10.61 16.07
N LEU A 403 -0.21 10.55 17.24
CA LEU A 403 1.21 10.28 17.44
C LEU A 403 1.36 8.86 18.02
N VAL A 404 1.67 7.88 17.16
CA VAL A 404 1.84 6.49 17.61
C VAL A 404 3.29 6.25 17.97
N LEU A 405 3.54 5.94 19.25
CA LEU A 405 4.86 5.71 19.81
C LEU A 405 5.40 4.36 19.33
N ARG A 406 6.65 4.36 18.84
CA ARG A 406 7.31 3.16 18.31
C ARG A 406 8.69 2.97 18.93
N ASN A 407 9.10 1.72 19.06
CA ASN A 407 10.44 1.35 19.50
C ASN A 407 10.89 0.10 18.75
N ASN A 408 12.11 0.10 18.17
CA ASN A 408 12.63 -0.97 17.33
C ASN A 408 13.64 -1.88 18.02
N ARG A 409 13.73 -1.83 19.35
CA ARG A 409 14.72 -2.61 20.10
C ARG A 409 14.51 -4.10 19.91
N THR A 410 15.61 -4.81 19.68
CA THR A 410 15.67 -6.27 19.58
C THR A 410 16.40 -6.87 20.78
N THR A 411 16.14 -8.14 21.06
CA THR A 411 16.91 -8.98 22.01
C THR A 411 17.12 -10.35 21.37
N ASP A 412 17.92 -11.20 22.01
CA ASP A 412 18.12 -12.59 21.55
C ASP A 412 16.80 -13.39 21.59
N GLU A 413 15.91 -13.08 22.54
CA GLU A 413 14.57 -13.68 22.65
C GLU A 413 13.63 -13.12 21.57
N TYR A 414 13.76 -11.83 21.20
CA TYR A 414 12.92 -11.15 20.20
C TYR A 414 13.79 -10.56 19.08
N PRO A 415 14.34 -11.40 18.18
CA PRO A 415 15.26 -10.95 17.13
C PRO A 415 14.59 -10.06 16.07
N TYR A 416 13.27 -10.14 15.93
CA TYR A 416 12.48 -9.29 15.03
C TYR A 416 12.00 -7.99 15.70
N GLY A 417 12.18 -7.84 17.01
CA GLY A 417 11.78 -6.69 17.81
C GLY A 417 10.87 -7.08 18.99
N ILE A 418 11.09 -6.45 20.15
CA ILE A 418 10.22 -6.64 21.33
C ILE A 418 8.81 -6.10 21.06
N PHE A 419 8.72 -5.01 20.29
CA PHE A 419 7.47 -4.33 19.91
C PHE A 419 7.16 -4.57 18.44
N HIS A 420 7.17 -5.84 18.04
CA HIS A 420 6.91 -6.37 16.71
C HIS A 420 6.09 -7.66 16.86
N PRO A 421 5.32 -8.09 15.84
CA PRO A 421 4.62 -9.38 15.91
C PRO A 421 5.54 -10.52 16.31
N HIS A 422 5.15 -11.26 17.33
CA HIS A 422 5.93 -12.40 17.81
C HIS A 422 5.77 -13.62 16.88
N GLU A 423 6.65 -14.61 17.03
CA GLU A 423 6.81 -15.70 16.06
C GLU A 423 5.54 -16.49 15.80
N GLU A 424 4.69 -16.69 16.83
CA GLU A 424 3.42 -17.40 16.72
C GLU A 424 2.40 -16.70 15.81
N LEU A 425 2.63 -15.43 15.43
CA LEU A 425 1.78 -14.64 14.53
C LEU A 425 2.33 -14.59 13.09
N HIS A 426 3.58 -15.05 12.88
CA HIS A 426 4.27 -14.93 11.59
C HIS A 426 3.63 -15.73 10.47
N HIS A 427 2.82 -16.74 10.79
CA HIS A 427 2.07 -17.48 9.79
C HIS A 427 0.98 -16.62 9.12
N ILE A 428 0.49 -15.57 9.80
CA ILE A 428 -0.48 -14.58 9.28
C ILE A 428 0.24 -13.30 8.86
N LYS A 429 1.06 -12.69 9.75
CA LYS A 429 1.74 -11.41 9.50
C LYS A 429 3.14 -11.42 10.11
N LYS A 430 4.15 -11.44 9.25
CA LYS A 430 5.57 -11.41 9.63
C LYS A 430 6.25 -10.07 9.33
N GLU A 431 5.72 -9.35 8.34
CA GLU A 431 6.31 -8.12 7.84
C GLU A 431 6.18 -6.99 8.87
N ASN A 432 6.99 -5.94 8.70
CA ASN A 432 6.96 -4.74 9.52
C ASN A 432 5.53 -4.16 9.62
N ILE A 433 5.18 -3.67 10.80
CA ILE A 433 3.93 -2.96 11.04
C ILE A 433 4.13 -1.49 10.69
N GLY A 434 3.69 -1.14 9.49
CA GLY A 434 3.76 0.20 8.93
C GLY A 434 2.56 1.07 9.27
N LEU A 435 2.50 2.25 8.64
CA LEU A 435 1.45 3.26 8.85
C LEU A 435 0.04 2.68 8.71
N ILE A 436 -0.20 1.86 7.69
CA ILE A 436 -1.52 1.33 7.35
C ILE A 436 -2.01 0.37 8.44
N GLU A 437 -1.15 -0.57 8.84
CA GLU A 437 -1.47 -1.53 9.90
C GLU A 437 -1.67 -0.82 11.25
N VAL A 438 -0.85 0.18 11.55
CA VAL A 438 -1.00 1.00 12.76
C VAL A 438 -2.40 1.61 12.86
N MET A 439 -2.98 2.04 11.75
CA MET A 439 -4.33 2.63 11.69
C MET A 439 -5.45 1.59 11.73
N GLY A 440 -5.14 0.28 11.72
CA GLY A 440 -6.10 -0.81 11.88
C GLY A 440 -6.52 -1.53 10.62
N LEU A 441 -5.83 -1.35 9.50
CA LEU A 441 -6.02 -2.12 8.28
C LEU A 441 -4.87 -3.12 8.10
N ALA A 442 -5.14 -4.40 8.26
CA ALA A 442 -4.21 -5.47 7.94
C ALA A 442 -4.06 -5.60 6.42
N VAL A 443 -2.84 -5.43 5.91
CA VAL A 443 -2.50 -5.81 4.54
C VAL A 443 -1.79 -7.16 4.58
N LEU A 444 -2.54 -8.22 4.23
CA LEU A 444 -2.08 -9.61 4.31
C LEU A 444 -1.65 -10.13 2.94
N PRO A 445 -0.68 -11.08 2.88
CA PRO A 445 -0.17 -11.62 1.63
C PRO A 445 -1.19 -12.48 0.89
N GLY A 446 -1.13 -12.48 -0.46
CA GLY A 446 -2.07 -13.17 -1.34
C GLY A 446 -2.15 -14.68 -1.11
N ARG A 447 -1.04 -15.33 -0.68
CA ARG A 447 -0.99 -16.76 -0.35
C ARG A 447 -2.07 -17.19 0.65
N LEU A 448 -2.42 -16.31 1.59
CA LEU A 448 -3.42 -16.61 2.62
C LEU A 448 -4.80 -16.93 2.05
N LYS A 449 -5.16 -16.45 0.86
CA LYS A 449 -6.43 -16.84 0.23
C LYS A 449 -6.53 -18.35 0.12
N PHE A 450 -5.55 -18.98 -0.51
CA PHE A 450 -5.55 -20.43 -0.74
C PHE A 450 -5.30 -21.22 0.54
N GLU A 451 -4.40 -20.74 1.40
CA GLU A 451 -4.09 -21.40 2.68
C GLU A 451 -5.32 -21.45 3.60
N LEU A 452 -6.13 -20.38 3.65
CA LEU A 452 -7.35 -20.33 4.44
C LEU A 452 -8.48 -21.17 3.83
N GLU A 453 -8.61 -21.24 2.50
CA GLU A 453 -9.54 -22.12 1.80
C GLU A 453 -9.27 -23.59 2.13
N GLU A 454 -7.99 -24.02 2.18
CA GLU A 454 -7.62 -25.37 2.60
C GLU A 454 -7.94 -25.64 4.08
N ILE A 455 -7.73 -24.66 4.97
CA ILE A 455 -8.06 -24.80 6.39
C ILE A 455 -9.57 -24.97 6.60
N ILE A 456 -10.39 -24.26 5.82
CA ILE A 456 -11.85 -24.38 5.86
C ILE A 456 -12.30 -25.82 5.58
N LYS A 457 -11.66 -26.56 4.65
CA LYS A 457 -12.00 -27.96 4.34
C LYS A 457 -11.91 -28.88 5.56
N PHE A 458 -10.96 -28.62 6.47
CA PHE A 458 -10.85 -29.37 7.72
C PHE A 458 -12.01 -29.07 8.68
N LEU A 459 -12.44 -27.82 8.76
CA LEU A 459 -13.54 -27.41 9.65
C LEU A 459 -14.90 -27.91 9.19
N ILE A 460 -15.11 -28.06 7.87
CA ILE A 460 -16.36 -28.62 7.32
C ILE A 460 -16.32 -30.15 7.18
N GLY A 461 -15.17 -30.78 7.50
CA GLY A 461 -15.00 -32.23 7.44
C GLY A 461 -14.87 -32.81 6.03
N GLU A 462 -14.64 -31.97 5.01
CA GLU A 462 -14.37 -32.42 3.64
C GLU A 462 -13.03 -33.16 3.56
N GLU A 463 -12.03 -32.67 4.29
CA GLU A 463 -10.73 -33.29 4.44
C GLU A 463 -10.39 -33.54 5.91
N LYS A 464 -9.71 -34.65 6.21
CA LYS A 464 -9.23 -34.94 7.56
C LYS A 464 -7.83 -34.35 7.76
N PHE A 465 -7.69 -33.49 8.76
CA PHE A 465 -6.39 -32.94 9.12
C PHE A 465 -5.47 -34.01 9.71
N ASN A 466 -4.26 -34.11 9.16
CA ASN A 466 -3.18 -34.92 9.69
C ASN A 466 -1.88 -34.13 9.61
N PRO A 467 -1.32 -33.64 10.75
CA PRO A 467 -0.10 -32.81 10.78
C PRO A 467 1.11 -33.51 10.16
N ASP A 468 1.21 -34.85 10.23
CA ASP A 468 2.35 -35.60 9.70
C ASP A 468 2.47 -35.55 8.16
N LEU A 469 1.42 -35.11 7.47
CA LEU A 469 1.44 -34.92 6.00
C LEU A 469 2.11 -33.62 5.56
N TYR A 470 2.40 -32.70 6.48
CA TYR A 470 2.97 -31.39 6.18
C TYR A 470 4.41 -31.30 6.65
N SER A 471 5.34 -31.15 5.71
CA SER A 471 6.77 -30.90 5.99
C SER A 471 7.11 -29.43 5.91
N GLU A 472 8.27 -29.05 6.44
CA GLU A 472 8.82 -27.72 6.28
C GLU A 472 8.90 -27.34 4.79
N GLY A 473 8.29 -26.20 4.43
CA GLY A 473 8.14 -25.75 3.04
C GLY A 473 6.76 -26.01 2.42
N SER A 474 5.92 -26.87 3.03
CA SER A 474 4.52 -26.96 2.58
C SER A 474 3.73 -25.72 3.06
N PRO A 475 2.74 -25.24 2.28
CA PRO A 475 1.98 -24.03 2.61
C PRO A 475 1.33 -24.04 3.99
N LEU A 476 0.83 -25.20 4.43
CA LEU A 476 0.10 -25.34 5.70
C LEU A 476 1.00 -25.65 6.90
N TYR A 477 2.27 -26.00 6.71
CA TYR A 477 3.18 -26.36 7.80
C TYR A 477 3.24 -25.31 8.93
N LYS A 478 3.37 -24.05 8.55
CA LYS A 478 3.40 -22.91 9.49
C LYS A 478 2.09 -22.66 10.23
N HIS A 479 0.99 -23.23 9.76
CA HIS A 479 -0.34 -23.07 10.35
C HIS A 479 -0.74 -24.25 11.27
N ILE A 480 0.05 -25.33 11.34
CA ILE A 480 -0.29 -26.55 12.08
C ILE A 480 -0.80 -26.25 13.50
N PRO A 481 -0.09 -25.51 14.37
CA PRO A 481 -0.57 -25.24 15.73
C PRO A 481 -1.89 -24.50 15.75
N TRP A 482 -2.09 -23.57 14.81
CA TRP A 482 -3.33 -22.81 14.70
C TRP A 482 -4.49 -23.65 14.15
N ILE A 483 -4.24 -24.56 13.22
CA ILE A 483 -5.26 -25.49 12.72
C ILE A 483 -5.75 -26.40 13.87
N GLU A 484 -4.83 -26.91 14.70
CA GLU A 484 -5.19 -27.70 15.89
C GLU A 484 -6.04 -26.90 16.87
N GLU A 485 -5.70 -25.62 17.15
CA GLU A 485 -6.52 -24.71 17.96
C GLU A 485 -7.94 -24.54 17.36
N LEU A 486 -8.04 -24.33 16.05
CA LEU A 486 -9.31 -24.14 15.35
C LEU A 486 -10.19 -25.39 15.43
N LEU A 487 -9.60 -26.57 15.17
CA LEU A 487 -10.32 -27.86 15.23
C LEU A 487 -10.78 -28.19 16.66
N LEU A 488 -9.98 -27.87 17.66
CA LEU A 488 -10.37 -28.01 19.07
C LEU A 488 -11.55 -27.08 19.42
N LYS A 489 -11.55 -25.86 18.90
CA LYS A 489 -12.53 -24.82 19.21
C LYS A 489 -13.85 -25.00 18.46
N TYR A 490 -13.81 -25.34 17.18
CA TYR A 490 -14.96 -25.33 16.29
C TYR A 490 -15.37 -26.74 15.78
N GLY A 491 -14.50 -27.75 15.94
CA GLY A 491 -14.75 -29.10 15.46
C GLY A 491 -14.58 -29.23 13.94
N THR A 492 -15.21 -30.28 13.39
CA THR A 492 -15.09 -30.68 11.95
C THR A 492 -16.44 -30.81 11.26
N ASN A 493 -17.51 -30.26 11.81
CA ASN A 493 -18.88 -30.37 11.29
C ASN A 493 -19.52 -29.00 11.03
N CYS A 494 -18.71 -27.96 10.81
CA CYS A 494 -19.22 -26.64 10.47
C CYS A 494 -19.86 -26.64 9.07
N THR A 495 -20.84 -25.78 8.87
CA THR A 495 -21.26 -25.42 7.52
C THR A 495 -20.16 -24.57 6.85
N GLN A 496 -20.18 -24.45 5.53
CA GLN A 496 -19.24 -23.60 4.78
C GLN A 496 -19.27 -22.16 5.30
N GLU A 497 -20.46 -21.59 5.49
CA GLU A 497 -20.65 -20.22 5.96
C GLU A 497 -20.10 -20.01 7.40
N GLU A 498 -20.35 -20.94 8.31
CA GLU A 498 -19.82 -20.89 9.67
C GLU A 498 -18.28 -20.93 9.67
N ALA A 499 -17.68 -21.87 8.91
CA ALA A 499 -16.24 -22.01 8.83
C ALA A 499 -15.58 -20.75 8.26
N GLU A 500 -16.13 -20.16 7.19
CA GLU A 500 -15.65 -18.90 6.63
C GLU A 500 -15.71 -17.74 7.65
N ASN A 501 -16.82 -17.64 8.39
CA ASN A 501 -16.98 -16.59 9.40
C ASN A 501 -16.04 -16.80 10.57
N TYR A 502 -15.82 -18.03 11.03
CA TYR A 502 -14.84 -18.33 12.08
C TYR A 502 -13.43 -17.98 11.64
N ILE A 503 -13.03 -18.37 10.43
CA ILE A 503 -11.69 -18.03 9.89
C ILE A 503 -11.51 -16.51 9.78
N LYS A 504 -12.49 -15.77 9.28
CA LYS A 504 -12.44 -14.30 9.22
C LYS A 504 -12.25 -13.67 10.61
N GLN A 505 -13.00 -14.15 11.61
CA GLN A 505 -12.88 -13.67 12.99
C GLN A 505 -11.51 -14.02 13.57
N GLU A 506 -11.01 -15.23 13.37
CA GLU A 506 -9.73 -15.67 13.92
C GLU A 506 -8.52 -14.99 13.28
N VAL A 507 -8.57 -14.72 11.97
CA VAL A 507 -7.55 -13.90 11.30
C VAL A 507 -7.55 -12.48 11.88
N GLY A 508 -8.73 -11.89 12.12
CA GLY A 508 -8.84 -10.59 12.77
C GLY A 508 -8.32 -10.61 14.22
N ASN A 509 -8.58 -11.67 14.97
CA ASN A 509 -8.04 -11.87 16.33
C ASN A 509 -6.51 -11.97 16.33
N LYS A 510 -5.92 -12.67 15.34
CA LYS A 510 -4.46 -12.72 15.16
C LYS A 510 -3.91 -11.32 14.83
N PHE A 511 -4.60 -10.55 13.98
CA PHE A 511 -4.17 -9.17 13.68
C PHE A 511 -4.30 -8.23 14.90
N LEU A 512 -5.32 -8.40 15.73
CA LEU A 512 -5.40 -7.67 17.00
C LEU A 512 -4.17 -7.96 17.88
N LYS A 513 -3.75 -9.23 17.99
CA LYS A 513 -2.52 -9.60 18.72
C LYS A 513 -1.29 -8.96 18.11
N VAL A 514 -1.20 -8.92 16.78
CA VAL A 514 -0.12 -8.21 16.06
C VAL A 514 0.01 -6.74 16.50
N LEU A 515 -1.12 -6.03 16.62
CA LEU A 515 -1.13 -4.63 17.08
C LEU A 515 -0.79 -4.52 18.58
N LEU A 516 -1.25 -5.44 19.40
CA LEU A 516 -0.92 -5.49 20.84
C LEU A 516 0.57 -5.75 21.07
N ASP A 517 1.18 -6.64 20.27
CA ASP A 517 2.63 -6.89 20.32
C ASP A 517 3.43 -5.66 19.88
N ALA A 518 2.94 -4.93 18.89
CA ALA A 518 3.58 -3.71 18.40
C ALA A 518 3.42 -2.49 19.33
N GLY A 519 2.49 -2.54 20.30
CA GLY A 519 2.29 -1.48 21.30
C GLY A 519 3.44 -1.40 22.31
N VAL A 520 3.99 -0.20 22.53
CA VAL A 520 5.14 0.01 23.44
C VAL A 520 4.71 0.01 24.90
N PHE A 521 3.58 0.61 25.23
CA PHE A 521 2.93 0.45 26.52
C PHE A 521 1.81 -0.58 26.35
N LYS A 522 2.00 -1.76 26.97
CA LYS A 522 1.02 -2.85 26.87
C LYS A 522 -0.33 -2.46 27.51
N ARG A 523 -1.39 -3.14 27.12
CA ARG A 523 -2.76 -2.80 27.57
C ARG A 523 -3.11 -3.35 28.98
N ASP A 524 -2.12 -3.84 29.72
CA ASP A 524 -2.22 -4.23 31.13
C ASP A 524 -2.02 -3.02 32.06
N GLU A 525 -2.22 -3.23 33.37
CA GLU A 525 -2.05 -2.21 34.40
C GLU A 525 -0.64 -1.61 34.45
N LYS A 526 0.38 -2.42 34.14
CA LYS A 526 1.78 -1.99 34.13
C LYS A 526 2.06 -1.05 32.95
N GLY A 527 1.57 -1.41 31.77
CA GLY A 527 1.73 -0.59 30.57
C GLY A 527 0.92 0.70 30.67
N LYS A 528 -0.31 0.68 31.19
CA LYS A 528 -1.11 1.88 31.43
C LYS A 528 -0.39 2.87 32.35
N LYS A 529 0.14 2.40 33.49
CA LYS A 529 0.95 3.23 34.40
C LYS A 529 2.23 3.75 33.73
N GLY A 530 2.84 2.95 32.84
CA GLY A 530 3.97 3.39 32.02
C GLY A 530 3.60 4.54 31.11
N PHE A 531 2.46 4.44 30.43
CA PHE A 531 1.99 5.50 29.54
C PHE A 531 1.64 6.78 30.32
N GLU A 532 0.98 6.67 31.48
CA GLU A 532 0.74 7.82 32.36
C GLU A 532 2.07 8.50 32.81
N ARG A 533 3.12 7.71 33.12
CA ARG A 533 4.44 8.27 33.44
C ARG A 533 5.05 9.03 32.25
N PHE A 534 4.93 8.48 31.05
CA PHE A 534 5.39 9.18 29.85
C PHE A 534 4.62 10.48 29.63
N MET A 535 3.29 10.46 29.70
CA MET A 535 2.46 11.67 29.57
C MET A 535 2.87 12.74 30.58
N LYS A 536 3.11 12.34 31.83
CA LYS A 536 3.62 13.27 32.87
C LYS A 536 5.01 13.79 32.56
N THR A 537 5.91 12.97 31.98
CA THR A 537 7.26 13.40 31.58
C THR A 537 7.21 14.44 30.47
N VAL A 538 6.25 14.32 29.55
CA VAL A 538 5.99 15.36 28.53
C VAL A 538 5.47 16.65 29.15
N GLY A 539 4.83 16.58 30.33
CA GLY A 539 4.26 17.74 31.03
C GLY A 539 2.72 17.79 30.93
N PHE A 540 2.07 16.72 30.54
CA PHE A 540 0.60 16.64 30.58
C PHE A 540 0.07 16.47 32.00
N GLU A 541 -1.07 17.09 32.23
CA GLU A 541 -1.90 16.92 33.44
C GLU A 541 -3.18 16.19 33.08
N LYS A 542 -3.51 15.13 33.81
CA LYS A 542 -4.73 14.33 33.63
C LYS A 542 -5.97 15.12 34.00
N ILE A 543 -7.03 15.02 33.20
CA ILE A 543 -8.33 15.62 33.49
C ILE A 543 -9.24 14.55 34.07
N ASP A 544 -9.77 14.76 35.28
CA ASP A 544 -10.86 13.96 35.81
C ASP A 544 -12.19 14.41 35.17
N MET A 545 -12.78 13.54 34.32
CA MET A 545 -14.03 13.81 33.59
C MET A 545 -15.27 14.14 34.48
N LYS A 546 -15.10 14.28 35.76
CA LYS A 546 -16.21 14.62 36.70
C LYS A 546 -16.43 16.11 36.96
N GLY A 547 -15.60 17.00 36.39
CA GLY A 547 -15.68 18.39 36.84
C GLY A 547 -15.39 19.55 35.88
N ASP A 548 -14.62 19.43 34.82
CA ASP A 548 -14.08 20.60 34.13
C ASP A 548 -14.19 20.59 32.59
N LEU A 549 -15.44 20.44 32.08
CA LEU A 549 -15.82 20.95 30.76
C LEU A 549 -16.72 22.18 30.96
N LYS A 550 -16.14 23.29 31.42
CA LYS A 550 -16.76 24.61 31.38
C LYS A 550 -15.93 25.56 30.58
#